data_ff44953b1cbbd0b7d75c7226eddb0afa
#
_entry.id   ff44953b1cbbd0b7d75c7226eddb0afa
#
_cell.length_a   1.000
_cell.length_b   1.000
_cell.length_c   1.000
_cell.angle_alpha   90.00
_cell.angle_beta   90.00
_cell.angle_gamma   90.00
#
_symmetry.space_group_name_H-M   'P 1'
#
loop_
_entity.id
_entity.type
_entity.pdbx_description
1 polymer ?
#
loop_
_entity_poly.entity_id
_entity_poly.type
_entity_poly.pdbx_seq_one_letter_code
_entity_poly.pdbx_strand_id
1 'polypeptide(L)'
;MAQTVLITGGSRGIGAACVRTFAENGWNTAFTYSKSREAADRLAGETGALALLADQQDTAAVELAVAEGKARFGTIDAVVCNAGIAEQKLFQN
;
A
#
# COMPACT_ATOMS: atom_id res chain seq x y z
N MET A 1 3.78 19.61 3.06
CA MET A 1 3.55 18.61 2.02
C MET A 1 3.32 17.26 2.66
N ALA A 2 2.41 16.52 2.09
CA ALA A 2 2.06 15.22 2.66
C ALA A 2 3.16 14.20 2.35
N GLN A 3 3.43 13.34 3.31
CA GLN A 3 4.32 12.22 3.10
C GLN A 3 3.55 11.09 2.41
N THR A 4 4.27 10.20 1.76
CA THR A 4 3.69 9.12 0.99
C THR A 4 4.12 7.78 1.55
N VAL A 5 3.16 6.87 1.69
CA VAL A 5 3.42 5.52 2.17
C VAL A 5 2.87 4.50 1.18
N LEU A 6 3.63 3.43 0.97
CA LEU A 6 3.15 2.28 0.20
C LEU A 6 3.04 1.09 1.15
N ILE A 7 1.87 0.46 1.15
CA ILE A 7 1.59 -0.66 2.03
C ILE A 7 1.35 -1.90 1.16
N THR A 8 2.17 -2.92 1.32
CA THR A 8 1.97 -4.14 0.54
C THR A 8 0.93 -5.02 1.24
N GLY A 9 0.03 -5.60 0.46
CA GLY A 9 -1.01 -6.45 1.00
C GLY A 9 -2.04 -5.68 1.81
N GLY A 10 -2.42 -4.49 1.34
CA GLY A 10 -3.24 -3.58 2.13
C GLY A 10 -4.75 -3.76 2.05
N SER A 11 -5.24 -4.73 1.28
CA SER A 11 -6.68 -4.80 1.04
C SER A 11 -7.46 -5.44 2.19
N ARG A 12 -6.82 -6.16 3.10
CA ARG A 12 -7.51 -6.86 4.18
C ARG A 12 -6.69 -6.83 5.46
N GLY A 13 -7.39 -7.07 6.58
CA GLY A 13 -6.75 -7.30 7.87
C GLY A 13 -5.91 -6.14 8.34
N ILE A 14 -4.71 -6.46 8.79
CA ILE A 14 -3.79 -5.46 9.33
C ILE A 14 -3.40 -4.45 8.28
N GLY A 15 -3.22 -4.90 7.04
CA GLY A 15 -2.89 -4.00 5.94
C GLY A 15 -3.95 -2.96 5.72
N ALA A 16 -5.23 -3.37 5.73
CA ALA A 16 -6.33 -2.43 5.55
C ALA A 16 -6.38 -1.43 6.70
N ALA A 17 -6.12 -1.89 7.92
CA ALA A 17 -6.09 -0.99 9.08
C ALA A 17 -4.97 0.05 8.93
N CYS A 18 -3.81 -0.37 8.43
CA CYS A 18 -2.72 0.55 8.17
C CYS A 18 -3.10 1.59 7.12
N VAL A 19 -3.75 1.15 6.03
CA VAL A 19 -4.19 2.07 4.99
C VAL A 19 -5.09 3.14 5.57
N ARG A 20 -6.08 2.73 6.38
CA ARG A 20 -6.99 3.69 6.98
C ARG A 20 -6.27 4.66 7.89
N THR A 21 -5.38 4.14 8.71
CA THR A 21 -4.65 4.98 9.67
C THR A 21 -3.79 6.03 8.98
N PHE A 22 -3.02 5.62 7.98
CA PHE A 22 -2.19 6.57 7.27
C PHE A 22 -3.03 7.59 6.52
N ALA A 23 -4.10 7.14 5.88
CA ALA A 23 -4.96 8.05 5.13
C ALA A 23 -5.61 9.07 6.06
N GLU A 24 -6.05 8.64 7.24
CA GLU A 24 -6.66 9.54 8.21
C GLU A 24 -5.69 10.57 8.74
N ASN A 25 -4.41 10.24 8.73
CA ASN A 25 -3.38 11.16 9.21
C ASN A 25 -2.79 12.01 8.10
N GLY A 26 -3.42 12.04 6.96
CA GLY A 26 -3.03 12.97 5.90
C GLY A 26 -1.92 12.49 4.99
N TRP A 27 -1.53 11.21 5.10
CA TRP A 27 -0.53 10.66 4.20
C TRP A 27 -1.13 10.38 2.83
N ASN A 28 -0.33 10.60 1.79
CA ASN A 28 -0.65 10.02 0.49
C ASN A 28 -0.42 8.54 0.61
N THR A 29 -1.45 7.75 0.42
CA THR A 29 -1.40 6.33 0.72
C THR A 29 -1.64 5.51 -0.53
N ALA A 30 -0.75 4.57 -0.80
CA ALA A 30 -0.93 3.57 -1.85
C ALA A 30 -0.81 2.20 -1.22
N PHE A 31 -1.50 1.22 -1.77
CA PHE A 31 -1.40 -0.13 -1.27
C PHE A 31 -1.52 -1.12 -2.41
N THR A 32 -0.94 -2.31 -2.22
CA THR A 32 -1.02 -3.35 -3.22
C THR A 32 -2.04 -4.40 -2.81
N TYR A 33 -2.61 -5.06 -3.80
CA TYR A 33 -3.48 -6.20 -3.58
C TYR A 33 -3.25 -7.21 -4.70
N SER A 34 -3.60 -8.47 -4.46
CA SER A 34 -3.41 -9.48 -5.49
C SER A 34 -4.71 -10.18 -5.87
N LYS A 35 -5.58 -10.46 -4.90
CA LYS A 35 -6.77 -11.25 -5.19
C LYS A 35 -8.06 -10.58 -4.81
N SER A 36 -8.05 -9.70 -3.86
CA SER A 36 -9.27 -9.13 -3.30
C SER A 36 -9.59 -7.79 -3.93
N ARG A 37 -9.90 -7.81 -5.22
CA ARG A 37 -10.12 -6.58 -5.96
C ARG A 37 -11.29 -5.77 -5.39
N GLU A 38 -12.37 -6.45 -5.02
CA GLU A 38 -13.53 -5.74 -4.48
C GLU A 38 -13.21 -5.06 -3.17
N ALA A 39 -12.46 -5.76 -2.31
CA ALA A 39 -12.06 -5.18 -1.04
C ALA A 39 -11.12 -4.01 -1.27
N ALA A 40 -10.20 -4.13 -2.23
CA ALA A 40 -9.27 -3.07 -2.54
C ALA A 40 -10.00 -1.84 -3.09
N ASP A 41 -10.94 -2.05 -3.99
CA ASP A 41 -11.69 -0.93 -4.56
C ASP A 41 -12.52 -0.23 -3.50
N ARG A 42 -13.12 -1.00 -2.59
CA ARG A 42 -13.91 -0.42 -1.52
C ARG A 42 -13.03 0.40 -0.59
N LEU A 43 -11.88 -0.14 -0.22
CA LEU A 43 -10.97 0.57 0.66
C LEU A 43 -10.46 1.84 0.02
N ALA A 44 -10.11 1.77 -1.26
CA ALA A 44 -9.66 2.95 -1.99
C ALA A 44 -10.74 4.02 -2.03
N GLY A 45 -11.99 3.61 -2.23
CA GLY A 45 -13.11 4.54 -2.24
C GLY A 45 -13.34 5.19 -0.89
N GLU A 46 -13.14 4.42 0.20
CA GLU A 46 -13.35 4.95 1.54
C GLU A 46 -12.26 5.92 1.97
N THR A 47 -11.04 5.65 1.55
CA THR A 47 -9.88 6.36 2.10
C THR A 47 -9.24 7.34 1.14
N GLY A 48 -9.54 7.21 -0.14
CA GLY A 48 -8.83 7.98 -1.15
C GLY A 48 -7.46 7.40 -1.49
N ALA A 49 -7.13 6.24 -0.94
CA ALA A 49 -5.84 5.62 -1.23
C ALA A 49 -5.80 5.05 -2.64
N LEU A 50 -4.60 4.90 -3.17
CA LEU A 50 -4.38 4.36 -4.50
C LEU A 50 -4.20 2.84 -4.41
N ALA A 51 -5.08 2.09 -5.05
CA ALA A 51 -5.00 0.63 -5.07
C ALA A 51 -4.21 0.18 -6.29
N LEU A 52 -3.21 -0.67 -6.07
CA LEU A 52 -2.33 -1.13 -7.12
C LEU A 52 -2.33 -2.67 -7.13
N LEU A 53 -2.58 -3.25 -8.29
CA LEU A 53 -2.57 -4.70 -8.43
C LEU A 53 -1.13 -5.18 -8.50
N ALA A 54 -0.68 -5.88 -7.48
CA ALA A 54 0.66 -6.44 -7.46
C ALA A 54 0.73 -7.52 -6.39
N ASP A 55 1.09 -8.72 -6.83
CA ASP A 55 1.33 -9.81 -5.89
C ASP A 55 2.63 -9.51 -5.16
N GLN A 56 2.56 -9.42 -3.84
CA GLN A 56 3.73 -9.04 -3.05
C GLN A 56 4.85 -10.07 -3.13
N GLN A 57 4.57 -11.27 -3.62
CA GLN A 57 5.61 -12.27 -3.84
C GLN A 57 6.28 -12.11 -5.20
N ASP A 58 5.74 -11.28 -6.05
CA ASP A 58 6.32 -11.00 -7.36
C ASP A 58 7.09 -9.68 -7.26
N THR A 59 8.40 -9.79 -7.16
CA THR A 59 9.25 -8.63 -6.97
C THR A 59 9.08 -7.60 -8.09
N ALA A 60 8.99 -8.07 -9.33
CA ALA A 60 8.83 -7.15 -10.45
C ALA A 60 7.52 -6.37 -10.35
N ALA A 61 6.44 -7.05 -9.94
CA ALA A 61 5.15 -6.38 -9.78
C ALA A 61 5.21 -5.34 -8.67
N VAL A 62 5.89 -5.66 -7.58
CA VAL A 62 6.03 -4.72 -6.48
C VAL A 62 6.85 -3.50 -6.91
N GLU A 63 7.90 -3.73 -7.68
CA GLU A 63 8.70 -2.61 -8.19
C GLU A 63 7.89 -1.71 -9.09
N LEU A 64 7.03 -2.27 -9.92
CA LEU A 64 6.15 -1.47 -10.76
C LEU A 64 5.17 -0.68 -9.90
N ALA A 65 4.65 -1.28 -8.84
CA ALA A 65 3.75 -0.57 -7.93
C ALA A 65 4.45 0.60 -7.27
N VAL A 66 5.70 0.40 -6.86
CA VAL A 66 6.49 1.49 -6.29
C VAL A 66 6.64 2.63 -7.30
N ALA A 67 6.96 2.27 -8.55
CA ALA A 67 7.13 3.26 -9.60
C ALA A 67 5.82 4.03 -9.84
N GLU A 68 4.68 3.34 -9.83
CA GLU A 68 3.40 4.00 -10.02
C GLU A 68 3.07 4.93 -8.86
N GLY A 69 3.36 4.50 -7.64
CA GLY A 69 3.16 5.36 -6.48
C GLY A 69 4.00 6.60 -6.55
N LYS A 70 5.26 6.46 -6.95
CA LYS A 70 6.14 7.61 -7.11
C LYS A 70 5.65 8.54 -8.21
N ALA A 71 5.17 7.98 -9.31
CA ALA A 71 4.65 8.81 -10.40
C ALA A 71 3.43 9.59 -9.96
N ARG A 72 2.57 8.98 -9.14
CA ARG A 72 1.35 9.62 -8.69
C ARG A 72 1.59 10.67 -7.64
N PHE A 73 2.46 10.39 -6.67
CA PHE A 73 2.63 11.25 -5.50
C PHE A 73 3.98 11.99 -5.47
N GLY A 74 4.87 11.67 -6.37
CA GLY A 74 6.17 12.33 -6.46
C GLY A 74 7.26 11.65 -5.66
N THR A 75 6.93 11.03 -4.56
CA THR A 75 7.93 10.38 -3.72
C THR A 75 7.27 9.26 -2.92
N ILE A 76 8.06 8.36 -2.37
CA ILE A 76 7.60 7.39 -1.40
C ILE A 76 8.52 7.50 -0.19
N ASP A 77 7.95 7.89 0.93
CA ASP A 77 8.71 8.14 2.16
C ASP A 77 8.80 6.92 3.05
N ALA A 78 7.84 6.02 2.95
CA ALA A 78 7.82 4.83 3.78
C ALA A 78 7.19 3.67 3.04
N VAL A 79 7.65 2.46 3.29
CA VAL A 79 7.05 1.25 2.77
C VAL A 79 6.78 0.33 3.94
N VAL A 80 5.53 -0.12 4.05
CA VAL A 80 5.12 -1.07 5.08
C VAL A 80 4.86 -2.40 4.39
N CYS A 81 5.62 -3.41 4.75
CA CYS A 81 5.44 -4.74 4.20
C CYS A 81 4.56 -5.56 5.11
N ASN A 82 3.35 -5.82 4.64
CA ASN A 82 2.43 -6.71 5.35
C ASN A 82 2.42 -8.05 4.63
N ALA A 83 3.22 -8.97 5.11
CA ALA A 83 3.36 -10.25 4.44
C ALA A 83 2.18 -11.18 4.66
N GLY A 84 1.31 -10.87 5.60
CA GLY A 84 0.16 -11.71 5.88
C GLY A 84 0.50 -13.01 6.59
N ILE A 85 1.71 -13.15 7.05
CA ILE A 85 2.14 -14.32 7.81
C ILE A 85 2.95 -13.84 8.99
N ALA A 86 3.57 -14.78 9.70
CA ALA A 86 4.23 -14.48 10.97
C ALA A 86 5.33 -13.45 10.84
N GLU A 87 5.96 -13.36 9.70
CA GLU A 87 7.07 -12.43 9.55
C GLU A 87 6.60 -11.11 9.01
N GLN A 88 6.82 -10.09 9.79
CA GLN A 88 6.56 -8.73 9.36
C GLN A 88 7.86 -7.98 9.40
N LYS A 89 8.22 -7.40 8.29
CA LYS A 89 9.46 -6.65 8.22
C LYS A 89 9.17 -5.24 7.81
N LEU A 90 9.76 -4.33 8.54
CA LEU A 90 9.76 -2.95 8.14
C LEU A 90 10.99 -2.72 7.29
N PHE A 91 10.82 -2.07 6.18
CA PHE A 91 11.96 -1.66 5.39
C PHE A 91 12.59 -0.46 6.03
N GLN A 92 13.82 -0.59 6.35
CA GLN A 92 14.59 0.51 6.87
C GLN A 92 15.64 0.84 5.87
N ASN A 93 15.59 2.02 5.40
CA ASN A 93 16.64 2.45 4.49
C ASN A 93 17.07 3.79 4.79
#